data_00a108723f8eafcf159c77303f007c4e
#
_entry.id   00a108723f8eafcf159c77303f007c4e
#
_cell.length_a   1.000
_cell.length_b   1.000
_cell.length_c   1.000
_cell.angle_alpha   90.00
_cell.angle_beta   90.00
_cell.angle_gamma   90.00
#
_symmetry.space_group_name_H-M   'P 1'
#
loop_
_entity.id
_entity.type
_entity.pdbx_description
1 polymer ?
#
loop_
_entity_poly.entity_id
_entity_poly.type
_entity_poly.pdbx_seq_one_letter_code
_entity_poly.pdbx_strand_id
1 'polypeptide(L)'
;LVVQRTGWGKSAVYFVATVLLREGWGDWRPGTPVPVPGSRGRPGGLGASVIISPLLALMRDQVAAASRAGIRAVTMNSANVTQWEEIQTQVAAGEVDVLLVSPERLNNPVFRDDVLPHLAASAALVVIDEAHCISDWGHDFRPDYRRIGPLISSLPSGVPVLATTATANDRVSRDIAEQLGFALAGVPTPEVYVVRGPLSRDYLRLGVLTLPEEGQRLGWLLAHLGELLGSGIIYTLTVSAAEDTASVLRAAGYDVLAYTGKTDADERAAAEQALKENHVKALVAT
;
A
#
# COMPACT_ATOMS: atom_id res chain seq x y z
N LEU A 1 -3.61 10.69 10.91
CA LEU A 1 -3.03 9.34 10.94
C LEU A 1 -4.11 8.31 11.27
N VAL A 2 -4.28 7.29 10.43
CA VAL A 2 -5.21 6.18 10.66
C VAL A 2 -4.42 4.90 10.95
N VAL A 3 -4.58 4.37 12.15
CA VAL A 3 -3.95 3.11 12.60
C VAL A 3 -5.05 2.05 12.71
N GLN A 4 -5.09 1.13 11.75
CA GLN A 4 -6.13 0.10 11.65
C GLN A 4 -5.57 -1.20 11.08
N ARG A 5 -6.06 -2.34 11.57
CA ARG A 5 -5.63 -3.67 11.11
C ARG A 5 -5.69 -3.84 9.59
N THR A 6 -4.86 -4.73 9.05
CA THR A 6 -4.94 -5.13 7.64
C THR A 6 -6.32 -5.74 7.34
N GLY A 7 -6.87 -5.48 6.16
CA GLY A 7 -8.20 -5.96 5.77
C GLY A 7 -9.38 -5.14 6.31
N TRP A 8 -9.13 -4.05 7.08
CA TRP A 8 -10.20 -3.16 7.58
C TRP A 8 -10.79 -2.25 6.50
N GLY A 9 -10.12 -2.12 5.37
CA GLY A 9 -10.58 -1.26 4.28
C GLY A 9 -9.92 0.12 4.24
N LYS A 10 -8.68 0.26 4.74
CA LYS A 10 -7.93 1.53 4.69
C LYS A 10 -7.88 2.15 3.29
N SER A 11 -7.74 1.30 2.26
CA SER A 11 -7.72 1.77 0.87
C SER A 11 -9.05 2.39 0.44
N ALA A 12 -10.18 1.87 0.91
CA ALA A 12 -11.49 2.45 0.62
C ALA A 12 -11.62 3.87 1.19
N VAL A 13 -11.00 4.16 2.34
CA VAL A 13 -11.06 5.49 2.96
C VAL A 13 -10.49 6.56 2.03
N TYR A 14 -9.29 6.34 1.50
CA TYR A 14 -8.69 7.35 0.62
C TYR A 14 -9.29 7.35 -0.79
N PHE A 15 -9.83 6.24 -1.28
CA PHE A 15 -10.57 6.24 -2.55
C PHE A 15 -11.87 7.05 -2.43
N VAL A 16 -12.66 6.84 -1.38
CA VAL A 16 -13.87 7.63 -1.12
C VAL A 16 -13.52 9.10 -0.92
N ALA A 17 -12.49 9.41 -0.12
CA ALA A 17 -12.05 10.79 0.08
C ALA A 17 -11.64 11.45 -1.24
N THR A 18 -10.91 10.73 -2.12
CA THR A 18 -10.54 11.23 -3.45
C THR A 18 -11.77 11.61 -4.27
N VAL A 19 -12.76 10.71 -4.36
CA VAL A 19 -13.99 10.99 -5.13
C VAL A 19 -14.71 12.20 -4.57
N LEU A 20 -14.91 12.26 -3.26
CA LEU A 20 -15.59 13.38 -2.60
C LEU A 20 -14.87 14.71 -2.83
N LEU A 21 -13.56 14.75 -2.66
CA LEU A 21 -12.76 15.97 -2.87
C LEU A 21 -12.83 16.45 -4.33
N ARG A 22 -12.74 15.54 -5.30
CA ARG A 22 -12.81 15.86 -6.73
C ARG A 22 -14.23 16.28 -7.18
N GLU A 23 -15.25 15.85 -6.46
CA GLU A 23 -16.66 16.27 -6.69
C GLU A 23 -17.02 17.56 -5.94
N GLY A 24 -16.09 18.18 -5.23
CA GLY A 24 -16.30 19.47 -4.56
C GLY A 24 -16.88 19.38 -3.14
N TRP A 25 -16.85 18.18 -2.53
CA TRP A 25 -17.33 18.00 -1.16
C TRP A 25 -16.36 18.53 -0.09
N GLY A 26 -15.12 18.85 -0.45
CA GLY A 26 -14.09 19.29 0.49
C GLY A 26 -14.49 20.56 1.27
N ASP A 27 -15.21 21.45 0.63
CA ASP A 27 -15.71 22.72 1.22
C ASP A 27 -17.17 22.66 1.65
N TRP A 28 -17.82 21.50 1.50
CA TRP A 28 -19.23 21.37 1.88
C TRP A 28 -19.44 21.56 3.38
N ARG A 29 -20.49 22.30 3.73
CA ARG A 29 -20.93 22.51 5.11
C ARG A 29 -22.41 22.17 5.21
N PRO A 30 -22.88 21.65 6.37
CA PRO A 30 -24.29 21.43 6.60
C PRO A 30 -25.09 22.75 6.37
N GLY A 31 -26.13 22.67 5.53
CA GLY A 31 -26.97 23.85 5.17
C GLY A 31 -26.54 24.55 3.88
N THR A 32 -25.45 24.17 3.24
CA THR A 32 -25.08 24.66 1.90
C THR A 32 -25.62 23.72 0.81
N PRO A 33 -25.77 24.18 -0.45
CA PRO A 33 -26.16 23.32 -1.56
C PRO A 33 -25.21 22.08 -1.67
N VAL A 34 -25.80 20.93 -1.88
CA VAL A 34 -25.05 19.68 -2.07
C VAL A 34 -24.28 19.77 -3.40
N PRO A 35 -22.97 19.44 -3.44
CA PRO A 35 -22.23 19.37 -4.70
C PRO A 35 -22.91 18.44 -5.70
N VAL A 36 -22.93 18.86 -6.98
CA VAL A 36 -23.56 18.06 -8.04
C VAL A 36 -22.64 16.90 -8.42
N PRO A 37 -23.07 15.64 -8.29
CA PRO A 37 -22.30 14.49 -8.73
C PRO A 37 -21.96 14.60 -10.22
N GLY A 38 -20.72 14.23 -10.59
CA GLY A 38 -20.28 14.24 -11.99
C GLY A 38 -19.63 15.53 -12.48
N SER A 39 -19.46 16.55 -11.64
CA SER A 39 -18.67 17.75 -11.96
C SER A 39 -17.16 17.48 -12.00
N ARG A 40 -16.77 16.24 -12.28
CA ARG A 40 -15.37 15.81 -12.44
C ARG A 40 -14.67 16.69 -13.46
N GLY A 41 -13.57 17.30 -13.07
CA GLY A 41 -12.73 18.05 -14.01
C GLY A 41 -13.19 19.47 -14.29
N ARG A 42 -13.76 20.20 -13.31
CA ARG A 42 -13.91 21.65 -13.44
C ARG A 42 -12.56 22.29 -13.79
N PRO A 43 -12.51 23.26 -14.72
CA PRO A 43 -11.35 24.13 -14.84
C PRO A 43 -11.06 24.76 -13.46
N GLY A 44 -9.93 24.43 -12.84
CA GLY A 44 -9.61 24.79 -11.46
C GLY A 44 -10.06 23.80 -10.38
N GLY A 45 -10.57 22.60 -10.73
CA GLY A 45 -10.86 21.52 -9.78
C GLY A 45 -9.58 20.90 -9.20
N LEU A 46 -9.72 20.21 -8.05
CA LEU A 46 -8.60 19.50 -7.43
C LEU A 46 -8.07 18.40 -8.37
N GLY A 47 -6.75 18.27 -8.43
CA GLY A 47 -6.07 17.26 -9.24
C GLY A 47 -6.22 15.84 -8.70
N ALA A 48 -5.38 14.94 -9.17
CA ALA A 48 -5.36 13.56 -8.67
C ALA A 48 -4.91 13.50 -7.21
N SER A 49 -5.42 12.51 -6.46
CA SER A 49 -4.82 12.16 -5.17
C SER A 49 -3.52 11.39 -5.40
N VAL A 50 -2.47 11.75 -4.68
CA VAL A 50 -1.15 11.11 -4.76
C VAL A 50 -1.01 10.15 -3.59
N ILE A 51 -0.79 8.87 -3.89
CA ILE A 51 -0.63 7.81 -2.88
C ILE A 51 0.81 7.28 -2.95
N ILE A 52 1.56 7.43 -1.86
CA ILE A 52 2.89 6.85 -1.72
C ILE A 52 2.73 5.48 -1.07
N SER A 53 3.09 4.41 -1.80
CA SER A 53 2.92 3.01 -1.35
C SER A 53 4.19 2.21 -1.62
N PRO A 54 4.68 1.40 -0.65
CA PRO A 54 6.02 0.82 -0.72
C PRO A 54 6.13 -0.47 -1.54
N LEU A 55 5.01 -1.10 -1.90
CA LEU A 55 5.00 -2.42 -2.50
C LEU A 55 4.31 -2.43 -3.87
N LEU A 56 5.05 -2.79 -4.92
CA LEU A 56 4.54 -2.84 -6.30
C LEU A 56 3.35 -3.80 -6.45
N ALA A 57 3.37 -4.95 -5.77
CA ALA A 57 2.26 -5.90 -5.78
C ALA A 57 0.99 -5.27 -5.16
N LEU A 58 1.15 -4.57 -4.03
CA LEU A 58 0.05 -3.87 -3.39
C LEU A 58 -0.50 -2.74 -4.26
N MET A 59 0.36 -1.99 -4.95
CA MET A 59 -0.06 -0.94 -5.89
C MET A 59 -0.91 -1.52 -7.03
N ARG A 60 -0.53 -2.68 -7.58
CA ARG A 60 -1.34 -3.38 -8.61
C ARG A 60 -2.72 -3.77 -8.10
N ASP A 61 -2.79 -4.35 -6.90
CA ASP A 61 -4.07 -4.69 -6.27
C ASP A 61 -4.93 -3.45 -5.98
N GLN A 62 -4.31 -2.34 -5.57
CA GLN A 62 -4.99 -1.05 -5.36
C GLN A 62 -5.54 -0.47 -6.65
N VAL A 63 -4.78 -0.51 -7.77
CA VAL A 63 -5.27 -0.09 -9.09
C VAL A 63 -6.47 -0.94 -9.52
N ALA A 64 -6.38 -2.26 -9.38
CA ALA A 64 -7.48 -3.15 -9.72
C ALA A 64 -8.72 -2.90 -8.85
N ALA A 65 -8.54 -2.62 -7.54
CA ALA A 65 -9.63 -2.28 -6.65
C ALA A 65 -10.28 -0.92 -7.00
N ALA A 66 -9.46 0.09 -7.30
CA ALA A 66 -9.92 1.40 -7.75
C ALA A 66 -10.74 1.29 -9.04
N SER A 67 -10.25 0.54 -10.03
CA SER A 67 -10.94 0.32 -11.31
C SER A 67 -12.31 -0.33 -11.11
N ARG A 68 -12.43 -1.35 -10.24
CA ARG A 68 -13.73 -1.96 -9.90
C ARG A 68 -14.71 -0.96 -9.26
N ALA A 69 -14.19 0.06 -8.57
CA ALA A 69 -14.99 1.15 -7.99
C ALA A 69 -15.23 2.32 -8.95
N GLY A 70 -14.85 2.20 -10.22
CA GLY A 70 -14.99 3.26 -11.22
C GLY A 70 -14.02 4.44 -11.04
N ILE A 71 -12.92 4.24 -10.30
CA ILE A 71 -11.87 5.22 -10.03
C ILE A 71 -10.71 4.98 -10.99
N ARG A 72 -10.28 6.00 -11.70
CA ARG A 72 -9.17 5.94 -12.66
C ARG A 72 -7.86 6.08 -11.91
N ALA A 73 -7.20 4.96 -11.63
CA ALA A 73 -5.94 4.88 -10.92
C ALA A 73 -4.81 4.45 -11.86
N VAL A 74 -3.67 5.11 -11.76
CA VAL A 74 -2.43 4.78 -12.49
C VAL A 74 -1.25 4.69 -11.52
N THR A 75 -0.16 4.04 -11.96
CA THR A 75 1.06 3.91 -11.16
C THR A 75 2.25 4.56 -11.85
N MET A 76 3.14 5.19 -11.06
CA MET A 76 4.47 5.61 -11.50
C MET A 76 5.54 4.89 -10.65
N ASN A 77 6.24 3.94 -11.26
CA ASN A 77 7.25 3.12 -10.60
C ASN A 77 8.41 2.80 -11.56
N SER A 78 9.38 1.96 -11.13
CA SER A 78 10.55 1.62 -11.94
C SER A 78 10.24 0.74 -13.15
N ALA A 79 9.12 0.04 -13.15
CA ALA A 79 8.78 -0.86 -14.23
C ALA A 79 8.12 -0.14 -15.43
N ASN A 80 7.62 1.09 -15.26
CA ASN A 80 6.89 1.81 -16.32
C ASN A 80 7.45 3.21 -16.65
N VAL A 81 8.76 3.39 -16.54
CA VAL A 81 9.41 4.69 -16.78
C VAL A 81 9.07 5.30 -18.15
N THR A 82 8.92 4.46 -19.17
CA THR A 82 8.58 4.89 -20.55
C THR A 82 7.17 5.47 -20.69
N GLN A 83 6.29 5.25 -19.72
CA GLN A 83 4.91 5.73 -19.72
C GLN A 83 4.71 7.02 -18.91
N TRP A 84 5.75 7.55 -18.29
CA TRP A 84 5.61 8.67 -17.35
C TRP A 84 5.11 9.96 -18.01
N GLU A 85 5.58 10.30 -19.19
CA GLU A 85 5.12 11.50 -19.92
C GLU A 85 3.63 11.40 -20.26
N GLU A 86 3.18 10.22 -20.69
CA GLU A 86 1.76 9.97 -20.96
C GLU A 86 0.93 10.09 -19.67
N ILE A 87 1.39 9.48 -18.57
CA ILE A 87 0.70 9.56 -17.27
C ILE A 87 0.63 11.02 -16.79
N GLN A 88 1.70 11.81 -16.92
CA GLN A 88 1.68 13.22 -16.57
C GLN A 88 0.67 14.01 -17.39
N THR A 89 0.60 13.74 -18.69
CA THR A 89 -0.39 14.36 -19.58
C THR A 89 -1.82 14.02 -19.14
N GLN A 90 -2.10 12.76 -18.85
CA GLN A 90 -3.41 12.31 -18.35
C GLN A 90 -3.76 12.94 -16.99
N VAL A 91 -2.80 13.07 -16.08
CA VAL A 91 -3.00 13.74 -14.78
C VAL A 91 -3.31 15.22 -14.99
N ALA A 92 -2.55 15.90 -15.86
CA ALA A 92 -2.76 17.31 -16.18
C ALA A 92 -4.12 17.56 -16.87
N ALA A 93 -4.57 16.62 -17.70
CA ALA A 93 -5.89 16.64 -18.32
C ALA A 93 -7.05 16.31 -17.36
N GLY A 94 -6.77 15.94 -16.10
CA GLY A 94 -7.79 15.55 -15.12
C GLY A 94 -8.40 14.17 -15.37
N GLU A 95 -7.78 13.35 -16.21
CA GLU A 95 -8.23 12.01 -16.57
C GLU A 95 -7.90 10.95 -15.53
N VAL A 96 -7.02 11.27 -14.58
CA VAL A 96 -6.59 10.40 -13.47
C VAL A 96 -7.19 10.89 -12.16
N ASP A 97 -7.77 9.99 -11.39
CA ASP A 97 -8.31 10.28 -10.06
C ASP A 97 -7.28 9.98 -8.96
N VAL A 98 -6.47 8.93 -9.15
CA VAL A 98 -5.47 8.46 -8.18
C VAL A 98 -4.16 8.16 -8.89
N LEU A 99 -3.07 8.74 -8.41
CA LEU A 99 -1.71 8.43 -8.83
C LEU A 99 -0.98 7.71 -7.69
N LEU A 100 -0.61 6.45 -7.91
CA LEU A 100 0.23 5.69 -6.97
C LEU A 100 1.70 5.83 -7.35
N VAL A 101 2.52 6.18 -6.37
CA VAL A 101 3.95 6.41 -6.54
C VAL A 101 4.73 5.53 -5.57
N SER A 102 5.75 4.85 -6.07
CA SER A 102 6.66 4.11 -5.17
C SER A 102 7.65 5.07 -4.50
N PRO A 103 7.98 4.88 -3.22
CA PRO A 103 8.83 5.83 -2.46
C PRO A 103 10.23 6.01 -3.05
N GLU A 104 10.77 5.00 -3.72
CA GLU A 104 12.06 5.07 -4.41
C GLU A 104 12.07 6.17 -5.49
N ARG A 105 10.90 6.55 -6.03
CA ARG A 105 10.77 7.63 -7.01
C ARG A 105 11.11 8.99 -6.41
N LEU A 106 10.88 9.19 -5.13
CA LEU A 106 11.24 10.42 -4.43
C LEU A 106 12.76 10.67 -4.40
N ASN A 107 13.57 9.64 -4.64
CA ASN A 107 15.02 9.73 -4.78
C ASN A 107 15.48 10.05 -6.21
N ASN A 108 14.62 9.86 -7.22
CA ASN A 108 14.94 10.22 -8.59
C ASN A 108 14.91 11.75 -8.76
N PRO A 109 16.03 12.41 -9.14
CA PRO A 109 16.08 13.87 -9.25
C PRO A 109 15.05 14.44 -10.23
N VAL A 110 14.90 13.83 -11.41
CA VAL A 110 13.96 14.30 -12.43
C VAL A 110 12.52 14.22 -11.90
N PHE A 111 12.16 13.10 -11.29
CA PHE A 111 10.82 12.95 -10.70
C PHE A 111 10.61 13.99 -9.58
N ARG A 112 11.57 14.14 -8.70
CA ARG A 112 11.48 15.03 -7.52
C ARG A 112 11.44 16.50 -7.91
N ASP A 113 12.29 16.92 -8.87
CA ASP A 113 12.51 18.34 -9.15
C ASP A 113 11.57 18.86 -10.26
N ASP A 114 11.19 18.00 -11.22
CA ASP A 114 10.38 18.40 -12.37
C ASP A 114 8.93 17.90 -12.30
N VAL A 115 8.67 16.68 -11.80
CA VAL A 115 7.35 16.07 -11.85
C VAL A 115 6.55 16.31 -10.59
N LEU A 116 7.16 16.02 -9.44
CA LEU A 116 6.49 16.03 -8.15
C LEU A 116 5.92 17.40 -7.74
N PRO A 117 6.61 18.55 -7.97
CA PRO A 117 6.06 19.86 -7.62
C PRO A 117 4.76 20.17 -8.39
N HIS A 118 4.68 19.79 -9.66
CA HIS A 118 3.46 19.99 -10.47
C HIS A 118 2.30 19.10 -9.98
N LEU A 119 2.58 17.85 -9.64
CA LEU A 119 1.60 16.93 -9.07
C LEU A 119 1.12 17.41 -7.71
N ALA A 120 2.04 17.85 -6.86
CA ALA A 120 1.74 18.33 -5.51
C ALA A 120 0.91 19.62 -5.52
N ALA A 121 1.21 20.53 -6.45
CA ALA A 121 0.52 21.84 -6.54
C ALA A 121 -0.99 21.70 -6.82
N SER A 122 -1.42 20.64 -7.47
CA SER A 122 -2.82 20.39 -7.81
C SER A 122 -3.44 19.22 -7.03
N ALA A 123 -2.70 18.54 -6.17
CA ALA A 123 -3.15 17.33 -5.50
C ALA A 123 -4.41 17.56 -4.66
N ALA A 124 -5.41 16.70 -4.85
CA ALA A 124 -6.63 16.70 -4.03
C ALA A 124 -6.35 16.20 -2.60
N LEU A 125 -5.45 15.23 -2.48
CA LEU A 125 -5.07 14.56 -1.24
C LEU A 125 -3.70 13.91 -1.41
N VAL A 126 -2.87 13.97 -0.40
CA VAL A 126 -1.63 13.15 -0.33
C VAL A 126 -1.83 12.04 0.69
N VAL A 127 -1.62 10.81 0.26
CA VAL A 127 -1.73 9.61 1.13
C VAL A 127 -0.36 8.98 1.29
N ILE A 128 -0.01 8.67 2.52
CA ILE A 128 1.19 7.92 2.89
C ILE A 128 0.72 6.57 3.40
N ASP A 129 0.73 5.57 2.52
CA ASP A 129 0.37 4.22 2.90
C ASP A 129 1.57 3.51 3.55
N GLU A 130 1.29 2.56 4.44
CA GLU A 130 2.27 1.89 5.28
C GLU A 130 3.23 2.88 6.00
N ALA A 131 2.64 3.93 6.58
CA ALA A 131 3.37 5.03 7.20
C ALA A 131 4.34 4.61 8.30
N HIS A 132 4.24 3.38 8.83
CA HIS A 132 5.22 2.84 9.77
C HIS A 132 6.64 2.74 9.18
N CYS A 133 6.76 2.73 7.83
CA CYS A 133 8.04 2.77 7.13
C CYS A 133 8.79 4.11 7.29
N ILE A 134 8.13 5.18 7.76
CA ILE A 134 8.76 6.48 8.07
C ILE A 134 9.62 6.35 9.33
N SER A 135 9.15 5.58 10.32
CA SER A 135 9.74 5.53 11.64
C SER A 135 10.97 4.64 11.69
N ASP A 136 12.07 5.15 12.21
CA ASP A 136 13.28 4.37 12.50
C ASP A 136 13.02 3.25 13.53
N TRP A 137 11.91 3.34 14.26
CA TRP A 137 11.44 2.35 15.24
C TRP A 137 10.42 1.37 14.66
N GLY A 138 10.05 1.56 13.38
CA GLY A 138 9.19 0.64 12.65
C GLY A 138 9.94 -0.66 12.31
N HIS A 139 9.20 -1.76 12.19
CA HIS A 139 9.77 -3.06 11.83
C HIS A 139 10.18 -3.15 10.34
N ASP A 140 9.74 -2.22 9.51
CA ASP A 140 10.04 -2.14 8.07
C ASP A 140 10.45 -0.71 7.67
N PHE A 141 11.43 -0.16 8.40
CA PHE A 141 11.98 1.17 8.09
C PHE A 141 12.56 1.20 6.68
N ARG A 142 12.16 2.21 5.91
CA ARG A 142 12.64 2.43 4.54
C ARG A 142 13.26 3.81 4.38
N PRO A 143 14.56 3.91 4.07
CA PRO A 143 15.25 5.19 3.91
C PRO A 143 14.56 6.15 2.93
N ASP A 144 13.92 5.61 1.90
CA ASP A 144 13.21 6.39 0.88
C ASP A 144 12.03 7.20 1.47
N TYR A 145 11.42 6.72 2.56
CA TYR A 145 10.35 7.40 3.26
C TYR A 145 10.81 8.68 3.99
N ARG A 146 12.09 8.86 4.26
CA ARG A 146 12.63 10.13 4.80
C ARG A 146 12.39 11.33 3.88
N ARG A 147 12.18 11.09 2.58
CA ARG A 147 11.88 12.14 1.60
C ARG A 147 10.44 12.65 1.68
N ILE A 148 9.57 11.96 2.40
CA ILE A 148 8.16 12.36 2.55
C ILE A 148 8.03 13.65 3.36
N GLY A 149 8.85 13.85 4.40
CA GLY A 149 8.84 15.09 5.17
C GLY A 149 9.08 16.35 4.29
N PRO A 150 10.18 16.43 3.53
CA PRO A 150 10.41 17.50 2.56
C PRO A 150 9.29 17.65 1.53
N LEU A 151 8.71 16.55 1.03
CA LEU A 151 7.57 16.60 0.11
C LEU A 151 6.38 17.30 0.77
N ILE A 152 5.96 16.88 1.96
CA ILE A 152 4.83 17.47 2.66
C ILE A 152 5.08 18.97 2.92
N SER A 153 6.32 19.36 3.28
CA SER A 153 6.71 20.75 3.48
C SER A 153 6.58 21.61 2.21
N SER A 154 6.68 21.00 1.02
CA SER A 154 6.54 21.68 -0.27
C SER A 154 5.10 21.77 -0.79
N LEU A 155 4.16 21.09 -0.13
CA LEU A 155 2.74 21.12 -0.53
C LEU A 155 2.17 22.54 -0.34
N PRO A 156 1.27 22.98 -1.23
CA PRO A 156 0.49 24.18 -1.00
C PRO A 156 -0.32 24.08 0.31
N SER A 157 -0.51 25.24 0.95
CA SER A 157 -1.34 25.29 2.16
C SER A 157 -2.76 24.79 1.85
N GLY A 158 -3.28 23.90 2.71
CA GLY A 158 -4.64 23.36 2.59
C GLY A 158 -4.72 22.01 1.89
N VAL A 159 -3.64 21.47 1.30
CA VAL A 159 -3.65 20.09 0.79
C VAL A 159 -3.72 19.12 1.98
N PRO A 160 -4.79 18.30 2.09
CA PRO A 160 -4.88 17.35 3.19
C PRO A 160 -3.87 16.22 3.04
N VAL A 161 -3.30 15.77 4.17
CA VAL A 161 -2.37 14.64 4.24
C VAL A 161 -2.97 13.55 5.09
N LEU A 162 -3.07 12.34 4.56
CA LEU A 162 -3.56 11.15 5.24
C LEU A 162 -2.45 10.11 5.34
N ALA A 163 -2.06 9.73 6.54
CA ALA A 163 -1.17 8.60 6.75
C ALA A 163 -1.95 7.37 7.22
N THR A 164 -1.68 6.20 6.66
CA THR A 164 -2.32 4.93 7.02
C THR A 164 -1.30 3.87 7.37
N THR A 165 -1.59 3.07 8.38
CA THR A 165 -0.75 1.92 8.75
C THR A 165 -1.55 0.85 9.48
N ALA A 166 -1.08 -0.40 9.42
CA ALA A 166 -1.64 -1.52 10.16
C ALA A 166 -0.78 -1.94 11.37
N THR A 167 0.45 -1.46 11.45
CA THR A 167 1.49 -2.00 12.34
C THR A 167 2.23 -0.89 13.09
N ALA A 168 1.51 -0.07 13.84
CA ALA A 168 2.14 0.97 14.66
C ALA A 168 1.77 0.80 16.13
N ASN A 169 2.77 0.66 16.99
CA ASN A 169 2.62 0.85 18.43
C ASN A 169 2.57 2.36 18.75
N ASP A 170 2.40 2.72 20.02
CA ASP A 170 2.26 4.12 20.42
C ASP A 170 3.53 4.95 20.17
N ARG A 171 4.71 4.34 20.22
CA ARG A 171 5.97 5.00 19.92
C ARG A 171 6.08 5.33 18.43
N VAL A 172 5.82 4.34 17.57
CA VAL A 172 5.80 4.51 16.11
C VAL A 172 4.74 5.52 15.69
N SER A 173 3.54 5.49 16.31
CA SER A 173 2.47 6.44 15.99
C SER A 173 2.85 7.88 16.34
N ARG A 174 3.55 8.10 17.47
CA ARG A 174 4.06 9.43 17.86
C ARG A 174 5.15 9.91 16.91
N ASP A 175 6.09 9.03 16.57
CA ASP A 175 7.18 9.36 15.66
C ASP A 175 6.64 9.74 14.26
N ILE A 176 5.67 8.98 13.74
CA ILE A 176 4.98 9.32 12.48
C ILE A 176 4.30 10.69 12.62
N ALA A 177 3.57 10.95 13.70
CA ALA A 177 2.88 12.22 13.90
C ALA A 177 3.86 13.40 13.99
N GLU A 178 4.98 13.23 14.68
CA GLU A 178 6.04 14.23 14.76
C GLU A 178 6.65 14.52 13.38
N GLN A 179 7.00 13.48 12.62
CA GLN A 179 7.58 13.63 11.28
C GLN A 179 6.61 14.25 10.27
N LEU A 180 5.31 13.94 10.36
CA LEU A 180 4.28 14.57 9.54
C LEU A 180 3.98 16.00 9.99
N GLY A 181 4.06 16.30 11.28
CA GLY A 181 3.82 17.62 11.87
C GLY A 181 4.94 18.62 11.56
N PHE A 182 6.21 18.19 11.52
CA PHE A 182 7.34 19.05 11.14
C PHE A 182 7.29 19.56 9.70
N ALA A 183 6.51 18.91 8.87
CA ALA A 183 6.42 19.23 7.46
C ALA A 183 5.68 20.56 7.17
N LEU A 184 4.96 21.12 8.14
CA LEU A 184 4.24 22.40 7.97
C LEU A 184 5.03 23.56 8.62
N ALA A 185 6.22 23.84 8.06
CA ALA A 185 7.09 24.91 8.56
C ALA A 185 6.37 26.26 8.61
N GLY A 186 6.31 26.89 9.81
CA GLY A 186 5.75 28.21 10.04
C GLY A 186 4.32 28.23 10.63
N VAL A 187 3.71 27.08 10.79
CA VAL A 187 2.44 26.93 11.55
C VAL A 187 2.81 26.29 12.91
N PRO A 188 2.25 26.77 14.06
CA PRO A 188 2.35 26.03 15.31
C PRO A 188 1.92 24.59 15.01
N THR A 189 2.77 23.58 15.33
CA THR A 189 2.65 22.18 14.95
C THR A 189 1.18 21.76 14.79
N PRO A 190 0.68 21.52 13.57
CA PRO A 190 -0.69 21.11 13.42
C PRO A 190 -0.84 19.79 14.15
N GLU A 191 -1.77 19.75 15.07
CA GLU A 191 -2.07 18.56 15.84
C GLU A 191 -2.49 17.47 14.86
N VAL A 192 -1.66 16.42 14.70
CA VAL A 192 -1.99 15.32 13.81
C VAL A 192 -3.15 14.55 14.45
N TYR A 193 -4.31 14.59 13.81
CA TYR A 193 -5.46 13.82 14.26
C TYR A 193 -5.20 12.33 14.10
N VAL A 194 -5.19 11.57 15.19
CA VAL A 194 -4.91 10.13 15.20
C VAL A 194 -6.19 9.33 15.44
N VAL A 195 -6.59 8.54 14.44
CA VAL A 195 -7.68 7.56 14.57
C VAL A 195 -7.08 6.19 14.72
N ARG A 196 -7.24 5.60 15.90
CA ARG A 196 -6.71 4.28 16.22
C ARG A 196 -7.83 3.32 16.55
N GLY A 197 -7.91 2.21 15.82
CA GLY A 197 -8.80 1.10 16.13
C GLY A 197 -8.06 -0.13 16.66
N PRO A 198 -8.79 -1.19 16.99
CA PRO A 198 -8.19 -2.44 17.43
C PRO A 198 -7.36 -3.06 16.30
N LEU A 199 -6.16 -3.53 16.63
CA LEU A 199 -5.29 -4.24 15.69
C LEU A 199 -5.51 -5.76 15.76
N SER A 200 -6.21 -6.25 16.80
CA SER A 200 -6.57 -7.66 16.97
C SER A 200 -7.50 -8.13 15.84
N ARG A 201 -7.41 -9.42 15.54
CA ARG A 201 -8.25 -10.11 14.57
C ARG A 201 -8.87 -11.32 15.24
N ASP A 202 -10.15 -11.25 15.55
CA ASP A 202 -10.86 -12.29 16.32
C ASP A 202 -10.95 -13.63 15.56
N TYR A 203 -10.86 -13.59 14.23
CA TYR A 203 -10.87 -14.77 13.36
C TYR A 203 -9.47 -15.38 13.12
N LEU A 204 -8.37 -14.71 13.54
CA LEU A 204 -7.01 -15.22 13.39
C LEU A 204 -6.64 -16.06 14.60
N ARG A 205 -6.31 -17.32 14.38
CA ARG A 205 -5.81 -18.24 15.39
C ARG A 205 -4.31 -18.36 15.25
N LEU A 206 -3.59 -18.16 16.35
CA LEU A 206 -2.15 -18.33 16.40
C LEU A 206 -1.81 -19.57 17.21
N GLY A 207 -0.90 -20.38 16.69
CA GLY A 207 -0.33 -21.54 17.37
C GLY A 207 1.19 -21.51 17.24
N VAL A 208 1.89 -21.96 18.27
CA VAL A 208 3.34 -22.12 18.26
C VAL A 208 3.67 -23.57 18.56
N LEU A 209 4.44 -24.19 17.66
CA LEU A 209 4.96 -25.55 17.83
C LEU A 209 6.48 -25.48 17.93
N THR A 210 7.05 -26.15 18.93
CA THR A 210 8.51 -26.27 19.07
C THR A 210 8.98 -27.53 18.34
N LEU A 211 9.45 -27.35 17.13
CA LEU A 211 9.97 -28.42 16.25
C LEU A 211 11.40 -28.05 15.83
N PRO A 212 12.42 -28.38 16.64
CA PRO A 212 13.78 -27.89 16.44
C PRO A 212 14.43 -28.43 15.15
N GLU A 213 14.08 -29.64 14.74
CA GLU A 213 14.68 -30.28 13.58
C GLU A 213 13.85 -30.03 12.31
N GLU A 214 14.54 -29.88 11.18
CA GLU A 214 13.90 -29.67 9.88
C GLU A 214 12.98 -30.81 9.49
N GLY A 215 13.43 -32.06 9.72
CA GLY A 215 12.61 -33.25 9.46
C GLY A 215 11.31 -33.29 10.26
N GLN A 216 11.31 -32.78 11.52
CA GLN A 216 10.11 -32.67 12.34
C GLN A 216 9.13 -31.64 11.78
N ARG A 217 9.64 -30.47 11.33
CA ARG A 217 8.80 -29.43 10.70
C ARG A 217 8.16 -29.91 9.42
N LEU A 218 8.95 -30.58 8.57
CA LEU A 218 8.47 -31.13 7.30
C LEU A 218 7.51 -32.29 7.54
N GLY A 219 7.78 -33.20 8.49
CA GLY A 219 6.88 -34.27 8.89
C GLY A 219 5.53 -33.74 9.41
N TRP A 220 5.55 -32.65 10.18
CA TRP A 220 4.32 -32.00 10.64
C TRP A 220 3.50 -31.45 9.47
N LEU A 221 4.14 -30.75 8.52
CA LEU A 221 3.48 -30.26 7.30
C LEU A 221 2.86 -31.41 6.50
N LEU A 222 3.57 -32.50 6.28
CA LEU A 222 3.07 -33.66 5.55
C LEU A 222 1.85 -34.28 6.23
N ALA A 223 1.82 -34.32 7.56
CA ALA A 223 0.71 -34.88 8.32
C ALA A 223 -0.52 -34.00 8.37
N HIS A 224 -0.36 -32.66 8.42
CA HIS A 224 -1.45 -31.75 8.77
C HIS A 224 -1.85 -30.77 7.66
N LEU A 225 -1.04 -30.58 6.61
CA LEU A 225 -1.33 -29.61 5.56
C LEU A 225 -2.70 -29.89 4.89
N GLY A 226 -3.07 -31.16 4.73
CA GLY A 226 -4.35 -31.57 4.16
C GLY A 226 -5.56 -31.21 5.02
N GLU A 227 -5.39 -31.11 6.34
CA GLU A 227 -6.46 -30.79 7.30
C GLU A 227 -6.75 -29.29 7.36
N LEU A 228 -5.78 -28.43 6.94
CA LEU A 228 -5.97 -27.00 6.91
C LEU A 228 -6.90 -26.61 5.76
N LEU A 229 -7.92 -25.81 6.05
CA LEU A 229 -8.88 -25.37 5.05
C LEU A 229 -8.30 -24.27 4.15
N GLY A 230 -8.66 -24.33 2.86
CA GLY A 230 -8.25 -23.34 1.87
C GLY A 230 -6.76 -23.42 1.48
N SER A 231 -6.28 -22.37 0.87
CA SER A 231 -4.87 -22.20 0.48
C SER A 231 -4.08 -21.49 1.59
N GLY A 232 -2.76 -21.73 1.63
CA GLY A 232 -1.88 -21.13 2.63
C GLY A 232 -0.55 -20.67 2.09
N ILE A 233 0.24 -20.01 2.94
CA ILE A 233 1.62 -19.64 2.66
C ILE A 233 2.51 -20.30 3.72
N ILE A 234 3.55 -20.99 3.26
CA ILE A 234 4.58 -21.59 4.11
C ILE A 234 5.84 -20.73 3.95
N TYR A 235 6.22 -19.99 4.98
CA TYR A 235 7.43 -19.19 4.94
C TYR A 235 8.65 -20.01 5.35
N THR A 236 9.74 -19.88 4.60
CA THR A 236 11.06 -20.45 4.87
C THR A 236 12.10 -19.35 4.95
N LEU A 237 13.26 -19.68 5.53
CA LEU A 237 14.33 -18.70 5.72
C LEU A 237 15.25 -18.52 4.50
N THR A 238 15.24 -19.47 3.57
CA THR A 238 16.13 -19.46 2.40
C THR A 238 15.42 -19.97 1.15
N VAL A 239 15.90 -19.53 -0.02
CA VAL A 239 15.39 -19.99 -1.32
C VAL A 239 15.52 -21.52 -1.45
N SER A 240 16.66 -22.11 -1.05
CA SER A 240 16.84 -23.57 -1.08
C SER A 240 15.79 -24.28 -0.22
N ALA A 241 15.56 -23.81 1.02
CA ALA A 241 14.55 -24.41 1.88
C ALA A 241 13.13 -24.30 1.30
N ALA A 242 12.82 -23.21 0.56
CA ALA A 242 11.54 -23.09 -0.14
C ALA A 242 11.40 -24.13 -1.26
N GLU A 243 12.43 -24.26 -2.09
CA GLU A 243 12.47 -25.19 -3.21
C GLU A 243 12.39 -26.66 -2.71
N ASP A 244 13.18 -27.01 -1.68
CA ASP A 244 13.22 -28.37 -1.09
C ASP A 244 11.87 -28.71 -0.44
N THR A 245 11.33 -27.81 0.37
CA THR A 245 9.99 -28.00 1.02
C THR A 245 8.92 -28.18 -0.04
N ALA A 246 8.87 -27.34 -1.07
CA ALA A 246 7.89 -27.44 -2.15
C ALA A 246 8.05 -28.76 -2.91
N SER A 247 9.29 -29.23 -3.15
CA SER A 247 9.56 -30.50 -3.82
C SER A 247 9.02 -31.71 -3.02
N VAL A 248 9.28 -31.72 -1.73
CA VAL A 248 8.81 -32.83 -0.86
C VAL A 248 7.29 -32.84 -0.75
N LEU A 249 6.65 -31.68 -0.61
CA LEU A 249 5.20 -31.57 -0.54
C LEU A 249 4.52 -32.00 -1.87
N ARG A 250 5.11 -31.64 -3.02
CA ARG A 250 4.65 -32.13 -4.34
C ARG A 250 4.77 -33.63 -4.47
N ALA A 251 5.90 -34.19 -4.03
CA ALA A 251 6.09 -35.64 -4.03
C ALA A 251 5.07 -36.40 -3.17
N ALA A 252 4.55 -35.73 -2.13
CA ALA A 252 3.47 -36.24 -1.29
C ALA A 252 2.06 -35.99 -1.86
N GLY A 253 1.94 -35.42 -3.07
CA GLY A 253 0.67 -35.21 -3.77
C GLY A 253 -0.02 -33.87 -3.48
N TYR A 254 0.63 -32.94 -2.79
CA TYR A 254 0.07 -31.59 -2.59
C TYR A 254 0.37 -30.69 -3.79
N ASP A 255 -0.61 -29.92 -4.21
CA ASP A 255 -0.43 -28.88 -5.22
C ASP A 255 0.17 -27.62 -4.56
N VAL A 256 1.49 -27.48 -4.64
CA VAL A 256 2.23 -26.37 -4.03
C VAL A 256 3.25 -25.78 -5.01
N LEU A 257 3.48 -24.48 -4.93
CA LEU A 257 4.42 -23.76 -5.75
C LEU A 257 5.51 -23.12 -4.88
N ALA A 258 6.78 -23.14 -5.35
CA ALA A 258 7.82 -22.32 -4.76
C ALA A 258 7.66 -20.86 -5.21
N TYR A 259 7.74 -19.92 -4.26
CA TYR A 259 7.60 -18.49 -4.51
C TYR A 259 8.81 -17.76 -3.88
N THR A 260 9.77 -17.43 -4.70
CA THR A 260 11.07 -16.90 -4.24
C THR A 260 11.51 -15.70 -5.07
N GLY A 261 12.59 -15.05 -4.65
CA GLY A 261 13.20 -13.98 -5.43
C GLY A 261 13.72 -14.40 -6.83
N LYS A 262 13.89 -15.70 -7.07
CA LYS A 262 14.29 -16.25 -8.37
C LYS A 262 13.12 -16.51 -9.33
N THR A 263 11.89 -16.57 -8.82
CA THR A 263 10.68 -16.75 -9.63
C THR A 263 10.48 -15.49 -10.49
N ASP A 264 10.25 -15.65 -11.78
CA ASP A 264 10.03 -14.49 -12.67
C ASP A 264 8.71 -13.76 -12.36
N ALA A 265 8.52 -12.59 -12.98
CA ALA A 265 7.39 -11.72 -12.66
C ALA A 265 6.04 -12.32 -13.07
N ASP A 266 6.00 -13.01 -14.20
CA ASP A 266 4.75 -13.59 -14.73
C ASP A 266 4.37 -14.84 -13.93
N GLU A 267 5.34 -15.68 -13.61
CA GLU A 267 5.14 -16.85 -12.75
C GLU A 267 4.69 -16.44 -11.34
N ARG A 268 5.26 -15.35 -10.76
CA ARG A 268 4.81 -14.81 -9.49
C ARG A 268 3.36 -14.35 -9.54
N ALA A 269 2.99 -13.62 -10.58
CA ALA A 269 1.61 -13.15 -10.76
C ALA A 269 0.64 -14.32 -10.89
N ALA A 270 1.00 -15.36 -11.65
CA ALA A 270 0.20 -16.58 -11.79
C ALA A 270 0.05 -17.34 -10.46
N ALA A 271 1.14 -17.48 -9.69
CA ALA A 271 1.12 -18.12 -8.37
C ALA A 271 0.25 -17.36 -7.36
N GLU A 272 0.35 -16.03 -7.33
CA GLU A 272 -0.49 -15.16 -6.49
C GLU A 272 -1.97 -15.33 -6.84
N GLN A 273 -2.31 -15.40 -8.13
CA GLN A 273 -3.68 -15.60 -8.58
C GLN A 273 -4.19 -17.00 -8.19
N ALA A 274 -3.39 -18.04 -8.43
CA ALA A 274 -3.74 -19.41 -8.04
C ALA A 274 -3.98 -19.54 -6.53
N LEU A 275 -3.20 -18.84 -5.70
CA LEU A 275 -3.42 -18.79 -4.25
C LEU A 275 -4.76 -18.11 -3.91
N LYS A 276 -5.07 -16.97 -4.53
CA LYS A 276 -6.31 -16.21 -4.30
C LYS A 276 -7.55 -16.99 -4.69
N GLU A 277 -7.45 -17.81 -5.73
CA GLU A 277 -8.53 -18.64 -6.26
C GLU A 277 -8.61 -20.04 -5.61
N ASN A 278 -7.74 -20.33 -4.65
CA ASN A 278 -7.60 -21.65 -4.02
C ASN A 278 -7.30 -22.80 -5.02
N HIS A 279 -6.59 -22.49 -6.10
CA HIS A 279 -6.16 -23.48 -7.08
C HIS A 279 -4.88 -24.21 -6.67
N VAL A 280 -4.17 -23.74 -5.69
CA VAL A 280 -3.01 -24.39 -5.09
C VAL A 280 -3.22 -24.55 -3.60
N LYS A 281 -2.64 -25.61 -3.00
CA LYS A 281 -2.72 -25.83 -1.55
C LYS A 281 -1.89 -24.86 -0.76
N ALA A 282 -0.69 -24.54 -1.25
CA ALA A 282 0.15 -23.54 -0.63
C ALA A 282 1.19 -22.94 -1.60
N LEU A 283 1.63 -21.71 -1.29
CA LEU A 283 2.89 -21.17 -1.78
C LEU A 283 3.96 -21.38 -0.71
N VAL A 284 5.13 -21.88 -1.10
CA VAL A 284 6.30 -21.99 -0.23
C VAL A 284 7.22 -20.82 -0.56
N ALA A 285 7.31 -19.85 0.34
CA ALA A 285 7.88 -18.52 0.09
C ALA A 285 9.09 -18.23 0.99
N THR A 286 9.92 -17.26 0.54
CA THR A 286 11.01 -16.68 1.34
C THR A 286 10.79 -15.18 1.53
#